data_600efc487c5dfa3b08ac5987ff239d63
#
_entry.id   600efc487c5dfa3b08ac5987ff239d63
#
_cell.length_a   1.000
_cell.length_b   1.000
_cell.length_c   1.000
_cell.angle_alpha   90.00
_cell.angle_beta   90.00
_cell.angle_gamma   90.00
#
_symmetry.space_group_name_H-M   'P 1'
#
loop_
_entity.id
_entity.type
_entity.pdbx_description
1 polymer ?
#
loop_
_entity_poly.entity_id
_entity_poly.type
_entity_poly.pdbx_seq_one_letter_code
_entity_poly.pdbx_strand_id
1 'polypeptide(L)'
;MTIREDGHASSLLAAEARRIVESQPTEQPFFMLLAFNAPHTPLEEPDGSGREHSGRETLVRMVGHLDSEIGSVLNVIDHKGLREDTLIMFVSDNGGSAPKPWLLEFLIPPLRDGYSDNGPLRQGKGSVFEGGIRVPSVVSWPGTVAGASINRSPLHLADVMPTLLDILNIETGAFDGESFRQVLSGETKSRERPIHVAIAGSKAMIDWPWKVVQEASLPIVPTFLQRDSWYLFNLENDEGELNDLGQEAPEILRRMRARLESQPSRNEVVFDMNQPWDTFGGEETREPWAEVTANPAEK
;
A
#
# COMPACT_ATOMS: atom_id res chain seq x y z
N MET A 1 26.08 -0.12 10.87
CA MET A 1 26.72 -1.42 10.54
C MET A 1 25.91 -2.04 9.42
N THR A 2 26.49 -2.25 8.25
CA THR A 2 25.79 -2.92 7.13
C THR A 2 26.01 -4.42 7.32
N ILE A 3 24.93 -5.16 7.62
CA ILE A 3 24.96 -6.61 7.67
C ILE A 3 24.73 -7.09 6.23
N ARG A 4 25.64 -7.90 5.71
CA ARG A 4 25.45 -8.62 4.45
C ARG A 4 25.19 -10.08 4.78
N GLU A 5 24.02 -10.56 4.41
CA GLU A 5 23.63 -11.95 4.53
C GLU A 5 23.28 -12.49 3.15
N ASP A 6 23.64 -13.74 2.89
CA ASP A 6 23.29 -14.43 1.65
C ASP A 6 21.94 -15.11 1.81
N GLY A 7 21.04 -14.92 0.87
CA GLY A 7 19.72 -15.56 0.88
C GLY A 7 18.63 -14.67 0.28
N HIS A 8 17.44 -15.24 0.14
CA HIS A 8 16.27 -14.52 -0.34
C HIS A 8 15.78 -13.56 0.73
N ALA A 9 15.54 -12.29 0.35
CA ALA A 9 15.19 -11.22 1.30
C ALA A 9 13.97 -11.55 2.19
N SER A 10 12.93 -12.19 1.64
CA SER A 10 11.76 -12.58 2.43
C SER A 10 12.11 -13.59 3.52
N SER A 11 12.99 -14.57 3.22
CA SER A 11 13.42 -15.57 4.20
C SER A 11 14.26 -14.95 5.31
N LEU A 12 15.17 -14.02 4.97
CA LEU A 12 16.00 -13.31 5.94
C LEU A 12 15.15 -12.44 6.88
N LEU A 13 14.21 -11.68 6.32
CA LEU A 13 13.28 -10.85 7.11
C LEU A 13 12.40 -11.68 8.02
N ALA A 14 11.85 -12.80 7.51
CA ALA A 14 11.03 -13.71 8.32
C ALA A 14 11.86 -14.42 9.42
N ALA A 15 13.09 -14.82 9.12
CA ALA A 15 14.00 -15.43 10.10
C ALA A 15 14.29 -14.45 11.24
N GLU A 16 14.58 -13.19 10.93
CA GLU A 16 14.82 -12.17 11.95
C GLU A 16 13.55 -11.85 12.75
N ALA A 17 12.39 -11.74 12.08
CA ALA A 17 11.11 -11.57 12.77
C ALA A 17 10.83 -12.70 13.76
N ARG A 18 11.03 -13.98 13.34
CA ARG A 18 10.90 -15.14 14.23
C ARG A 18 11.84 -15.03 15.43
N ARG A 19 13.12 -14.73 15.19
CA ARG A 19 14.12 -14.57 16.25
C ARG A 19 13.70 -13.51 17.28
N ILE A 20 13.20 -12.37 16.80
CA ILE A 20 12.73 -11.28 17.67
C ILE A 20 11.54 -11.76 18.48
N VAL A 21 10.50 -12.33 17.85
CA VAL A 21 9.31 -12.83 18.55
C VAL A 21 9.67 -13.92 19.55
N GLU A 22 10.54 -14.87 19.21
CA GLU A 22 11.02 -15.92 20.12
C GLU A 22 11.71 -15.36 21.37
N SER A 23 12.52 -14.32 21.19
CA SER A 23 13.26 -13.68 22.30
C SER A 23 12.41 -12.73 23.15
N GLN A 24 11.23 -12.32 22.65
CA GLN A 24 10.37 -11.36 23.34
C GLN A 24 9.76 -12.00 24.61
N PRO A 25 9.86 -11.36 25.80
CA PRO A 25 9.11 -11.77 26.98
C PRO A 25 7.59 -11.70 26.74
N THR A 26 6.84 -12.70 27.17
CA THR A 26 5.38 -12.77 26.92
C THR A 26 4.59 -11.66 27.59
N GLU A 27 5.09 -11.15 28.70
CA GLU A 27 4.45 -10.09 29.50
C GLU A 27 4.77 -8.69 28.99
N GLN A 28 5.69 -8.56 28.02
CA GLN A 28 6.08 -7.25 27.48
C GLN A 28 5.44 -7.01 26.13
N PRO A 29 4.59 -5.99 25.98
CA PRO A 29 4.06 -5.61 24.69
C PRO A 29 5.16 -5.23 23.70
N PHE A 30 4.93 -5.52 22.42
CA PHE A 30 5.82 -5.10 21.34
C PHE A 30 5.01 -4.60 20.14
N PHE A 31 5.66 -3.82 19.31
CA PHE A 31 5.18 -3.44 17.98
C PHE A 31 6.21 -3.89 16.94
N MET A 32 5.75 -4.54 15.88
CA MET A 32 6.60 -4.96 14.78
C MET A 32 5.99 -4.51 13.44
N LEU A 33 6.77 -3.80 12.66
CA LEU A 33 6.49 -3.56 11.24
C LEU A 33 7.41 -4.44 10.41
N LEU A 34 6.85 -5.45 9.73
CA LEU A 34 7.58 -6.37 8.88
C LEU A 34 7.30 -6.02 7.41
N ALA A 35 8.23 -5.29 6.79
CA ALA A 35 8.10 -4.79 5.42
C ALA A 35 8.84 -5.69 4.43
N PHE A 36 8.11 -6.60 3.79
CA PHE A 36 8.66 -7.48 2.75
C PHE A 36 8.84 -6.75 1.42
N ASN A 37 9.93 -7.05 0.73
CA ASN A 37 10.18 -6.54 -0.64
C ASN A 37 9.38 -7.31 -1.70
N ALA A 38 9.15 -8.60 -1.49
CA ALA A 38 8.39 -9.44 -2.42
C ALA A 38 6.90 -9.02 -2.44
N PRO A 39 6.25 -9.09 -3.60
CA PRO A 39 6.76 -9.57 -4.89
C PRO A 39 7.23 -8.47 -5.86
N HIS A 40 7.87 -7.39 -5.35
CA HIS A 40 8.39 -6.32 -6.19
C HIS A 40 9.50 -6.81 -7.14
N THR A 41 9.59 -6.21 -8.33
CA THR A 41 10.68 -6.45 -9.29
C THR A 41 12.04 -5.95 -8.75
N PRO A 42 13.19 -6.58 -9.14
CA PRO A 42 13.28 -7.69 -10.10
C PRO A 42 12.64 -8.97 -9.57
N LEU A 43 12.01 -9.74 -10.47
CA LEU A 43 11.46 -11.03 -10.09
C LEU A 43 12.59 -12.05 -9.94
N GLU A 44 12.66 -12.69 -8.79
CA GLU A 44 13.72 -13.63 -8.42
C GLU A 44 13.12 -14.98 -8.02
N GLU A 45 13.80 -16.08 -8.44
CA GLU A 45 13.41 -17.40 -7.97
C GLU A 45 13.76 -17.56 -6.49
N PRO A 46 12.78 -17.90 -5.63
CA PRO A 46 13.01 -17.97 -4.18
C PRO A 46 14.04 -19.02 -3.77
N ASP A 47 14.20 -20.08 -4.59
CA ASP A 47 15.17 -21.17 -4.33
C ASP A 47 16.58 -20.86 -4.89
N GLY A 48 16.79 -19.68 -5.48
CA GLY A 48 18.07 -19.30 -6.07
C GLY A 48 18.49 -20.15 -7.26
N SER A 49 17.59 -20.95 -7.83
CA SER A 49 17.93 -21.91 -8.89
C SER A 49 18.35 -21.27 -10.21
N GLY A 50 18.03 -19.99 -10.39
CA GLY A 50 18.27 -19.27 -11.65
C GLY A 50 17.53 -19.88 -12.85
N ARG A 51 16.48 -20.68 -12.60
CA ARG A 51 15.67 -21.26 -13.68
C ARG A 51 14.94 -20.18 -14.42
N GLU A 52 14.95 -20.27 -15.74
CA GLU A 52 14.16 -19.38 -16.57
C GLU A 52 12.69 -19.82 -16.53
N HIS A 53 11.88 -19.04 -15.86
CA HIS A 53 10.42 -19.09 -15.89
C HIS A 53 9.87 -17.85 -16.57
N SER A 54 8.61 -17.88 -17.00
CA SER A 54 7.94 -16.65 -17.41
C SER A 54 7.82 -15.71 -16.20
N GLY A 55 7.81 -14.40 -16.44
CA GLY A 55 7.66 -13.43 -15.34
C GLY A 55 6.42 -13.67 -14.48
N ARG A 56 5.32 -14.16 -15.08
CA ARG A 56 4.11 -14.53 -14.33
C ARG A 56 4.32 -15.75 -13.43
N GLU A 57 5.03 -16.76 -13.89
CA GLU A 57 5.33 -17.95 -13.09
C GLU A 57 6.25 -17.60 -11.92
N THR A 58 7.30 -16.82 -12.17
CA THR A 58 8.20 -16.34 -11.11
C THR A 58 7.44 -15.52 -10.07
N LEU A 59 6.55 -14.61 -10.51
CA LEU A 59 5.69 -13.85 -9.60
C LEU A 59 4.85 -14.74 -8.69
N VAL A 60 4.20 -15.77 -9.25
CA VAL A 60 3.39 -16.72 -8.48
C VAL A 60 4.23 -17.47 -7.45
N ARG A 61 5.45 -17.87 -7.82
CA ARG A 61 6.40 -18.55 -6.92
C ARG A 61 6.87 -17.61 -5.80
N MET A 62 7.18 -16.35 -6.13
CA MET A 62 7.53 -15.34 -5.11
C MET A 62 6.40 -15.11 -4.11
N VAL A 63 5.15 -14.99 -4.58
CA VAL A 63 3.98 -14.84 -3.70
C VAL A 63 3.79 -16.07 -2.81
N GLY A 64 3.90 -17.29 -3.37
CA GLY A 64 3.81 -18.52 -2.59
C GLY A 64 4.91 -18.65 -1.55
N HIS A 65 6.12 -18.21 -1.88
CA HIS A 65 7.22 -18.16 -0.92
C HIS A 65 6.96 -17.13 0.20
N LEU A 66 6.52 -15.93 -0.16
CA LEU A 66 6.14 -14.91 0.81
C LEU A 66 5.06 -15.40 1.76
N ASP A 67 4.02 -16.07 1.25
CA ASP A 67 2.95 -16.67 2.07
C ASP A 67 3.51 -17.68 3.07
N SER A 68 4.43 -18.56 2.63
CA SER A 68 5.09 -19.53 3.49
C SER A 68 5.92 -18.87 4.60
N GLU A 69 6.64 -17.79 4.27
CA GLU A 69 7.45 -17.06 5.24
C GLU A 69 6.59 -16.32 6.27
N ILE A 70 5.48 -15.70 5.84
CA ILE A 70 4.48 -15.10 6.74
C ILE A 70 3.93 -16.20 7.67
N GLY A 71 3.52 -17.34 7.11
CA GLY A 71 3.04 -18.48 7.89
C GLY A 71 4.04 -18.93 8.95
N SER A 72 5.33 -18.92 8.64
CA SER A 72 6.40 -19.27 9.59
C SER A 72 6.49 -18.31 10.79
N VAL A 73 6.28 -17.01 10.57
CA VAL A 73 6.24 -16.00 11.65
C VAL A 73 4.98 -16.17 12.50
N LEU A 74 3.82 -16.37 11.86
CA LEU A 74 2.56 -16.61 12.58
C LEU A 74 2.65 -17.86 13.47
N ASN A 75 3.28 -18.93 12.99
CA ASN A 75 3.50 -20.14 13.77
C ASN A 75 4.29 -19.89 15.07
N VAL A 76 5.27 -19.01 15.05
CA VAL A 76 6.02 -18.65 16.27
C VAL A 76 5.13 -17.90 17.26
N ILE A 77 4.29 -16.96 16.79
CA ILE A 77 3.31 -16.26 17.62
C ILE A 77 2.35 -17.27 18.29
N ASP A 78 1.86 -18.24 17.50
CA ASP A 78 0.96 -19.30 17.99
C ASP A 78 1.64 -20.19 19.03
N HIS A 79 2.87 -20.66 18.78
CA HIS A 79 3.62 -21.52 19.70
C HIS A 79 3.96 -20.83 21.03
N LYS A 80 4.14 -19.52 21.00
CA LYS A 80 4.36 -18.71 22.22
C LYS A 80 3.06 -18.40 22.98
N GLY A 81 1.90 -18.78 22.45
CA GLY A 81 0.60 -18.47 23.04
C GLY A 81 0.23 -16.99 22.99
N LEU A 82 0.82 -16.23 22.07
CA LEU A 82 0.60 -14.78 21.93
C LEU A 82 -0.56 -14.43 20.98
N ARG A 83 -1.15 -15.42 20.31
CA ARG A 83 -2.14 -15.20 19.25
C ARG A 83 -3.34 -14.39 19.68
N GLU A 84 -3.90 -14.71 20.85
CA GLU A 84 -5.11 -14.08 21.38
C GLU A 84 -4.89 -12.61 21.73
N ASP A 85 -3.67 -12.25 22.11
CA ASP A 85 -3.30 -10.90 22.54
C ASP A 85 -2.58 -10.09 21.44
N THR A 86 -2.53 -10.60 20.20
CA THR A 86 -1.83 -9.96 19.10
C THR A 86 -2.77 -9.51 17.99
N LEU A 87 -2.83 -8.21 17.74
CA LEU A 87 -3.41 -7.63 16.54
C LEU A 87 -2.43 -7.83 15.39
N ILE A 88 -2.82 -8.59 14.37
CA ILE A 88 -2.03 -8.82 13.16
C ILE A 88 -2.73 -8.18 11.98
N MET A 89 -2.01 -7.33 11.25
CA MET A 89 -2.49 -6.69 10.03
C MET A 89 -1.58 -7.09 8.87
N PHE A 90 -2.18 -7.56 7.79
CA PHE A 90 -1.52 -7.76 6.50
C PHE A 90 -2.12 -6.80 5.49
N VAL A 91 -1.29 -6.07 4.76
CA VAL A 91 -1.73 -5.12 3.74
C VAL A 91 -0.65 -4.96 2.67
N SER A 92 -1.06 -4.78 1.43
CA SER A 92 -0.15 -4.37 0.34
C SER A 92 -0.01 -2.85 0.30
N ASP A 93 1.12 -2.37 -0.18
CA ASP A 93 1.43 -0.94 -0.31
C ASP A 93 0.72 -0.28 -1.50
N ASN A 94 0.59 -1.02 -2.61
CA ASN A 94 -0.09 -0.59 -3.84
C ASN A 94 -0.63 -1.79 -4.62
N GLY A 95 -1.42 -1.52 -5.64
CA GLY A 95 -1.90 -2.53 -6.56
C GLY A 95 -0.79 -3.09 -7.45
N GLY A 96 -1.06 -4.23 -8.06
CA GLY A 96 -0.11 -4.91 -8.93
C GLY A 96 0.23 -4.12 -10.19
N SER A 97 1.45 -4.33 -10.70
CA SER A 97 1.88 -3.76 -11.99
C SER A 97 1.16 -4.47 -13.13
N ALA A 98 0.02 -3.95 -13.56
CA ALA A 98 -0.75 -4.48 -14.68
C ALA A 98 -0.08 -4.17 -16.03
N PRO A 99 -0.35 -4.96 -17.08
CA PRO A 99 0.07 -4.66 -18.42
C PRO A 99 -0.38 -3.25 -18.83
N LYS A 100 0.53 -2.49 -19.42
CA LYS A 100 0.27 -1.12 -19.87
C LYS A 100 0.10 -1.07 -21.39
N PRO A 101 -0.50 0.00 -21.96
CA PRO A 101 -0.57 0.14 -23.41
C PRO A 101 0.81 -0.03 -24.05
N TRP A 102 0.91 -0.79 -25.13
CA TRP A 102 2.16 -1.12 -25.84
C TRP A 102 3.09 0.06 -26.10
N LEU A 103 2.54 1.24 -26.31
CA LEU A 103 3.30 2.46 -26.56
C LEU A 103 4.12 2.87 -25.32
N LEU A 104 3.55 2.75 -24.13
CA LEU A 104 4.25 3.03 -22.86
C LEU A 104 5.31 1.97 -22.56
N GLU A 105 5.04 0.71 -22.88
CA GLU A 105 6.03 -0.37 -22.76
C GLU A 105 7.22 -0.18 -23.69
N PHE A 106 6.98 0.38 -24.88
CA PHE A 106 8.05 0.70 -25.84
C PHE A 106 8.89 1.89 -25.39
N LEU A 107 8.25 2.95 -24.87
CA LEU A 107 8.92 4.19 -24.47
C LEU A 107 9.64 4.09 -23.13
N ILE A 108 9.16 3.25 -22.23
CA ILE A 108 9.68 3.11 -20.87
C ILE A 108 9.90 1.62 -20.59
N PRO A 109 11.07 1.06 -20.96
CA PRO A 109 11.38 -0.37 -20.82
C PRO A 109 11.11 -0.96 -19.42
N PRO A 110 11.35 -0.25 -18.30
CA PRO A 110 10.99 -0.77 -16.97
C PRO A 110 9.50 -1.05 -16.77
N LEU A 111 8.61 -0.51 -17.60
CA LEU A 111 7.16 -0.79 -17.54
C LEU A 111 6.73 -2.06 -18.27
N ARG A 112 7.66 -2.80 -18.90
CA ARG A 112 7.38 -4.06 -19.59
C ARG A 112 6.99 -5.20 -18.66
N ASP A 113 7.27 -5.06 -17.37
CA ASP A 113 7.10 -6.12 -16.37
C ASP A 113 5.70 -6.16 -15.73
N GLY A 114 4.67 -5.90 -16.55
CA GLY A 114 3.27 -6.01 -16.13
C GLY A 114 2.80 -7.46 -15.99
N TYR A 115 3.34 -8.21 -15.03
CA TYR A 115 2.98 -9.62 -14.81
C TYR A 115 1.81 -9.81 -13.83
N SER A 116 1.38 -8.74 -13.18
CA SER A 116 0.27 -8.78 -12.24
C SER A 116 -1.08 -8.62 -12.93
N ASP A 117 -2.09 -9.14 -12.28
CA ASP A 117 -3.48 -8.99 -12.68
C ASP A 117 -4.26 -8.45 -11.47
N ASN A 118 -4.90 -7.29 -11.63
CA ASN A 118 -5.71 -6.68 -10.59
C ASN A 118 -7.20 -7.09 -10.69
N GLY A 119 -7.48 -8.16 -11.41
CA GLY A 119 -8.84 -8.66 -11.62
C GLY A 119 -9.73 -7.62 -12.31
N PRO A 120 -10.95 -7.35 -11.78
CA PRO A 120 -11.87 -6.41 -12.40
C PRO A 120 -11.47 -4.94 -12.21
N LEU A 121 -10.48 -4.65 -11.36
CA LEU A 121 -10.11 -3.28 -10.99
C LEU A 121 -9.35 -2.59 -12.12
N ARG A 122 -9.71 -1.33 -12.37
CA ARG A 122 -9.13 -0.54 -13.46
C ARG A 122 -7.67 -0.21 -13.22
N GLN A 123 -6.83 -0.42 -14.21
CA GLN A 123 -5.39 -0.10 -14.24
C GLN A 123 -4.58 -0.86 -13.15
N GLY A 124 -3.55 -0.25 -12.57
CA GLY A 124 -2.64 -0.87 -11.60
C GLY A 124 -1.64 0.11 -11.02
N LYS A 125 -0.56 -0.41 -10.47
CA LYS A 125 0.52 0.39 -9.84
C LYS A 125 0.87 1.63 -10.67
N GLY A 126 0.96 2.76 -9.99
CA GLY A 126 1.26 4.06 -10.61
C GLY A 126 0.04 4.77 -11.16
N SER A 127 -1.18 4.35 -10.79
CA SER A 127 -2.42 5.04 -11.14
C SER A 127 -3.27 5.35 -9.90
N VAL A 128 -4.19 6.30 -10.05
CA VAL A 128 -5.17 6.67 -9.01
C VAL A 128 -6.48 5.90 -9.13
N PHE A 129 -6.59 4.98 -10.11
CA PHE A 129 -7.74 4.08 -10.26
C PHE A 129 -7.65 2.90 -9.27
N GLU A 130 -8.77 2.22 -9.06
CA GLU A 130 -8.87 1.16 -8.04
C GLU A 130 -7.80 0.08 -8.18
N GLY A 131 -7.42 -0.32 -9.40
CA GLY A 131 -6.34 -1.28 -9.61
C GLY A 131 -4.97 -0.83 -9.10
N GLY A 132 -4.76 0.48 -8.95
CA GLY A 132 -3.52 1.03 -8.38
C GLY A 132 -3.55 1.22 -6.87
N ILE A 133 -4.72 1.46 -6.29
CA ILE A 133 -4.86 1.90 -4.90
C ILE A 133 -5.67 0.97 -3.99
N ARG A 134 -6.55 0.15 -4.54
CA ARG A 134 -7.30 -0.83 -3.76
C ARG A 134 -6.50 -2.11 -3.61
N VAL A 135 -6.08 -2.38 -2.39
CA VAL A 135 -5.13 -3.44 -2.06
C VAL A 135 -5.75 -4.51 -1.15
N PRO A 136 -5.23 -5.77 -1.19
CA PRO A 136 -5.58 -6.77 -0.20
C PRO A 136 -5.26 -6.27 1.21
N SER A 137 -6.23 -6.43 2.12
CA SER A 137 -6.06 -6.10 3.53
C SER A 137 -6.76 -7.16 4.38
N VAL A 138 -6.04 -7.71 5.35
CA VAL A 138 -6.56 -8.71 6.29
C VAL A 138 -6.16 -8.31 7.70
N VAL A 139 -7.11 -8.44 8.63
CA VAL A 139 -6.87 -8.21 10.04
C VAL A 139 -7.24 -9.46 10.82
N SER A 140 -6.38 -9.88 11.72
CA SER A 140 -6.62 -10.96 12.68
C SER A 140 -6.39 -10.44 14.09
N TRP A 141 -7.44 -10.46 14.90
CA TRP A 141 -7.36 -10.13 16.32
C TRP A 141 -8.43 -10.96 17.06
N PRO A 142 -8.09 -12.16 17.50
CA PRO A 142 -9.04 -13.05 18.16
C PRO A 142 -9.73 -12.38 19.35
N GLY A 143 -11.00 -12.68 19.55
CA GLY A 143 -11.80 -12.03 20.60
C GLY A 143 -12.32 -10.61 20.31
N THR A 144 -11.73 -9.91 19.33
CA THR A 144 -12.16 -8.56 18.93
C THR A 144 -12.71 -8.54 17.51
N VAL A 145 -11.99 -9.14 16.55
CA VAL A 145 -12.41 -9.20 15.15
C VAL A 145 -13.08 -10.55 14.88
N ALA A 146 -14.31 -10.51 14.36
CA ALA A 146 -15.03 -11.75 13.99
C ALA A 146 -14.30 -12.47 12.85
N GLY A 147 -14.01 -13.76 13.06
CA GLY A 147 -13.38 -14.59 12.04
C GLY A 147 -14.27 -14.73 10.79
N ALA A 148 -13.64 -14.86 9.61
CA ALA A 148 -14.29 -15.02 8.32
C ALA A 148 -15.33 -13.93 7.99
N SER A 149 -15.17 -12.74 8.54
CA SER A 149 -16.00 -11.56 8.25
C SER A 149 -15.41 -10.70 7.14
N ILE A 150 -16.25 -9.95 6.44
CA ILE A 150 -15.85 -8.97 5.44
C ILE A 150 -16.45 -7.63 5.84
N ASN A 151 -15.62 -6.63 6.02
CA ASN A 151 -16.07 -5.25 6.19
C ASN A 151 -15.76 -4.45 4.91
N ARG A 152 -16.71 -3.63 4.44
CA ARG A 152 -16.59 -2.85 3.21
C ARG A 152 -16.40 -1.36 3.46
N SER A 153 -16.13 -0.95 4.69
CA SER A 153 -15.80 0.44 5.00
C SER A 153 -14.52 0.86 4.25
N PRO A 154 -14.51 2.01 3.59
CA PRO A 154 -13.30 2.50 2.93
C PRO A 154 -12.26 2.90 3.99
N LEU A 155 -11.07 2.33 3.90
CA LEU A 155 -9.95 2.58 4.79
C LEU A 155 -8.72 3.02 3.99
N HIS A 156 -7.79 3.69 4.64
CA HIS A 156 -6.52 4.13 4.06
C HIS A 156 -5.35 3.75 4.98
N LEU A 157 -4.17 3.54 4.41
CA LEU A 157 -2.97 3.22 5.21
C LEU A 157 -2.64 4.29 6.26
N ALA A 158 -2.96 5.56 5.99
CA ALA A 158 -2.83 6.64 6.97
C ALA A 158 -3.71 6.46 8.23
N ASP A 159 -4.72 5.59 8.16
CA ASP A 159 -5.63 5.31 9.28
C ASP A 159 -5.04 4.32 10.29
N VAL A 160 -3.97 3.60 9.92
CA VAL A 160 -3.37 2.58 10.79
C VAL A 160 -2.83 3.19 12.08
N MET A 161 -2.01 4.23 11.98
CA MET A 161 -1.41 4.87 13.15
C MET A 161 -2.46 5.41 14.13
N PRO A 162 -3.42 6.27 13.71
CA PRO A 162 -4.46 6.76 14.64
C PRO A 162 -5.31 5.61 15.22
N THR A 163 -5.50 4.50 14.49
CA THR A 163 -6.21 3.33 15.03
C THR A 163 -5.43 2.64 16.14
N LEU A 164 -4.12 2.42 15.93
CA LEU A 164 -3.28 1.78 16.94
C LEU A 164 -3.21 2.62 18.22
N LEU A 165 -3.08 3.94 18.07
CA LEU A 165 -3.03 4.85 19.22
C LEU A 165 -4.37 4.92 19.96
N ASP A 166 -5.49 4.87 19.24
CA ASP A 166 -6.83 4.79 19.83
C ASP A 166 -7.03 3.46 20.59
N ILE A 167 -6.56 2.33 20.03
CA ILE A 167 -6.58 1.04 20.72
C ILE A 167 -5.78 1.09 22.04
N LEU A 168 -4.63 1.74 22.01
CA LEU A 168 -3.73 1.89 23.16
C LEU A 168 -4.16 2.99 24.12
N ASN A 169 -5.24 3.74 23.84
CA ASN A 169 -5.70 4.91 24.58
C ASN A 169 -4.60 5.99 24.76
N ILE A 170 -3.78 6.18 23.73
CA ILE A 170 -2.76 7.21 23.68
C ILE A 170 -3.34 8.44 22.99
N GLU A 171 -3.43 9.56 23.72
CA GLU A 171 -3.83 10.84 23.16
C GLU A 171 -2.77 11.36 22.20
N THR A 172 -3.21 11.85 21.05
CA THR A 172 -2.32 12.28 19.97
C THR A 172 -2.82 13.57 19.32
N GLY A 173 -1.91 14.21 18.58
CA GLY A 173 -2.24 15.34 17.71
C GLY A 173 -3.06 14.94 16.47
N ALA A 174 -3.22 15.89 15.56
CA ALA A 174 -3.95 15.67 14.32
C ALA A 174 -3.17 14.76 13.35
N PHE A 175 -3.86 13.77 12.79
CA PHE A 175 -3.37 12.90 11.71
C PHE A 175 -4.11 13.19 10.40
N ASP A 176 -3.51 12.82 9.28
CA ASP A 176 -4.21 12.80 7.99
C ASP A 176 -5.24 11.67 7.92
N GLY A 177 -4.97 10.54 8.58
CA GLY A 177 -5.90 9.42 8.76
C GLY A 177 -6.88 9.61 9.92
N GLU A 178 -7.83 8.69 10.04
CA GLU A 178 -8.78 8.60 11.15
C GLU A 178 -8.86 7.18 11.70
N SER A 179 -9.15 7.01 13.00
CA SER A 179 -9.26 5.69 13.60
C SER A 179 -10.40 4.87 12.99
N PHE A 180 -10.10 3.62 12.66
CA PHE A 180 -11.09 2.62 12.26
C PHE A 180 -11.32 1.53 13.32
N ARG A 181 -11.04 1.81 14.58
CA ARG A 181 -11.26 0.88 15.71
C ARG A 181 -12.66 0.27 15.71
N GLN A 182 -13.69 1.09 15.41
CA GLN A 182 -15.07 0.62 15.32
C GLN A 182 -15.30 -0.38 14.20
N VAL A 183 -14.56 -0.26 13.09
CA VAL A 183 -14.61 -1.23 11.99
C VAL A 183 -14.06 -2.59 12.43
N LEU A 184 -13.07 -2.62 13.30
CA LEU A 184 -12.51 -3.85 13.86
C LEU A 184 -13.52 -4.59 14.76
N SER A 185 -14.40 -3.88 15.44
CA SER A 185 -15.51 -4.47 16.22
C SER A 185 -16.72 -4.88 15.35
N GLY A 186 -16.62 -4.77 14.04
CA GLY A 186 -17.68 -5.18 13.10
C GLY A 186 -18.69 -4.09 12.75
N GLU A 187 -18.49 -2.86 13.22
CA GLU A 187 -19.34 -1.74 12.86
C GLU A 187 -19.00 -1.23 11.45
N THR A 188 -20.02 -0.81 10.70
CA THR A 188 -19.80 -0.08 9.45
C THR A 188 -19.60 1.40 9.79
N LYS A 189 -18.42 1.92 9.46
CA LYS A 189 -18.09 3.32 9.71
C LYS A 189 -18.14 4.11 8.41
N SER A 190 -18.91 5.20 8.41
CA SER A 190 -18.76 6.25 7.40
C SER A 190 -17.56 7.11 7.75
N ARG A 191 -16.69 7.35 6.78
CA ARG A 191 -15.57 8.27 6.98
C ARG A 191 -16.08 9.70 7.16
N GLU A 192 -15.44 10.43 8.05
CA GLU A 192 -15.68 11.88 8.24
C GLU A 192 -14.91 12.68 7.19
N ARG A 193 -13.74 12.19 6.80
CA ARG A 193 -12.87 12.81 5.81
C ARG A 193 -12.71 11.91 4.58
N PRO A 194 -12.79 12.45 3.36
CA PRO A 194 -12.54 11.68 2.16
C PRO A 194 -11.09 11.20 2.08
N ILE A 195 -10.89 10.14 1.34
CA ILE A 195 -9.55 9.65 1.00
C ILE A 195 -9.05 10.43 -0.23
N HIS A 196 -7.85 10.96 -0.14
CA HIS A 196 -7.17 11.66 -1.23
C HIS A 196 -5.96 10.86 -1.70
N VAL A 197 -5.81 10.71 -3.01
CA VAL A 197 -4.67 10.04 -3.64
C VAL A 197 -4.14 10.91 -4.76
N ALA A 198 -2.83 11.02 -4.88
CA ALA A 198 -2.19 11.73 -5.98
C ALA A 198 -0.93 10.98 -6.43
N ILE A 199 -0.76 10.83 -7.73
CA ILE A 199 0.42 10.23 -8.33
C ILE A 199 0.61 10.72 -9.76
N ALA A 200 1.83 11.09 -10.13
CA ALA A 200 2.22 11.47 -11.50
C ALA A 200 1.30 12.53 -12.13
N GLY A 201 0.88 13.54 -11.35
CA GLY A 201 -0.01 14.61 -11.80
C GLY A 201 -1.50 14.25 -11.78
N SER A 202 -1.85 12.98 -11.70
CA SER A 202 -3.24 12.54 -11.53
C SER A 202 -3.66 12.59 -10.06
N LYS A 203 -4.93 12.89 -9.80
CA LYS A 203 -5.50 12.99 -8.45
C LYS A 203 -6.84 12.28 -8.38
N ALA A 204 -7.14 11.71 -7.24
CA ALA A 204 -8.46 11.16 -6.95
C ALA A 204 -8.90 11.51 -5.53
N MET A 205 -10.23 11.57 -5.35
CA MET A 205 -10.85 11.70 -4.04
C MET A 205 -12.00 10.71 -3.93
N ILE A 206 -11.99 9.95 -2.84
CA ILE A 206 -13.08 9.03 -2.49
C ILE A 206 -13.84 9.63 -1.32
N ASP A 207 -15.08 10.02 -1.57
CA ASP A 207 -16.08 10.43 -0.59
C ASP A 207 -17.25 9.44 -0.73
N TRP A 208 -17.15 8.34 -0.02
CA TRP A 208 -17.98 7.14 -0.25
C TRP A 208 -19.47 7.45 -0.38
N PRO A 209 -20.17 6.87 -1.37
CA PRO A 209 -19.68 5.88 -2.34
C PRO A 209 -19.04 6.47 -3.60
N TRP A 210 -18.88 7.78 -3.69
CA TRP A 210 -18.42 8.47 -4.88
C TRP A 210 -16.91 8.59 -4.94
N LYS A 211 -16.38 8.42 -6.15
CA LYS A 211 -14.98 8.70 -6.46
C LYS A 211 -14.90 9.66 -7.65
N VAL A 212 -14.17 10.76 -7.49
CA VAL A 212 -13.78 11.64 -8.57
C VAL A 212 -12.32 11.43 -8.91
N VAL A 213 -12.02 11.39 -10.20
CA VAL A 213 -10.65 11.26 -10.72
C VAL A 213 -10.36 12.41 -11.66
N GLN A 214 -9.22 13.05 -11.45
CA GLN A 214 -8.54 13.91 -12.41
C GLN A 214 -7.35 13.12 -12.96
N GLU A 215 -7.47 12.64 -14.18
CA GLU A 215 -6.38 11.93 -14.85
C GLU A 215 -5.56 12.95 -15.65
N ALA A 216 -4.29 13.10 -15.31
CA ALA A 216 -3.38 13.99 -16.02
C ALA A 216 -3.03 13.44 -17.40
N SER A 217 -2.84 14.34 -18.35
CA SER A 217 -2.34 13.98 -19.65
C SER A 217 -0.92 13.41 -19.56
N LEU A 218 -0.62 12.40 -20.38
CA LEU A 218 0.74 11.83 -20.43
C LEU A 218 1.76 12.91 -20.79
N PRO A 219 2.95 12.92 -20.16
CA PRO A 219 4.01 13.91 -20.43
C PRO A 219 4.49 13.96 -21.89
N ILE A 220 4.28 12.88 -22.64
CA ILE A 220 4.62 12.80 -24.07
C ILE A 220 3.64 13.55 -24.99
N VAL A 221 2.47 13.94 -24.45
CA VAL A 221 1.49 14.74 -25.20
C VAL A 221 1.97 16.18 -25.22
N PRO A 222 2.07 16.83 -26.40
CA PRO A 222 2.45 18.23 -26.49
C PRO A 222 1.61 19.11 -25.57
N THR A 223 2.20 20.04 -24.86
CA THR A 223 1.57 20.85 -23.81
C THR A 223 0.26 21.53 -24.26
N PHE A 224 0.20 21.97 -25.52
CA PHE A 224 -0.99 22.61 -26.08
C PHE A 224 -2.17 21.64 -26.35
N LEU A 225 -1.91 20.32 -26.31
CA LEU A 225 -2.91 19.26 -26.44
C LEU A 225 -3.22 18.59 -25.09
N GLN A 226 -2.45 18.91 -24.04
CA GLN A 226 -2.68 18.34 -22.72
C GLN A 226 -4.00 18.86 -22.17
N ARG A 227 -4.87 17.94 -21.79
CA ARG A 227 -6.13 18.20 -21.10
C ARG A 227 -6.34 17.12 -20.08
N ASP A 228 -6.60 17.51 -18.85
CA ASP A 228 -6.99 16.57 -17.81
C ASP A 228 -8.38 16.02 -18.11
N SER A 229 -8.49 14.73 -17.97
CA SER A 229 -9.78 14.05 -18.04
C SER A 229 -10.37 13.93 -16.63
N TRP A 230 -11.67 14.18 -16.53
CA TRP A 230 -12.40 14.06 -15.28
C TRP A 230 -13.40 12.93 -15.37
N TYR A 231 -13.44 12.09 -14.34
CA TYR A 231 -14.34 10.95 -14.23
C TYR A 231 -15.05 10.96 -12.88
N LEU A 232 -16.25 10.43 -12.85
CA LEU A 232 -17.05 10.21 -11.64
C LEU A 232 -17.52 8.76 -11.60
N PHE A 233 -17.23 8.06 -10.52
CA PHE A 233 -17.63 6.67 -10.30
C PHE A 233 -18.43 6.51 -9.02
N ASN A 234 -19.30 5.49 -8.97
CA ASN A 234 -19.94 5.02 -7.75
C ASN A 234 -19.35 3.65 -7.39
N LEU A 235 -18.39 3.63 -6.46
CA LEU A 235 -17.65 2.43 -6.11
C LEU A 235 -18.47 1.35 -5.39
N GLU A 236 -19.65 1.69 -4.86
CA GLU A 236 -20.55 0.71 -4.27
C GLU A 236 -21.12 -0.26 -5.31
N ASN A 237 -21.35 0.23 -6.52
CA ASN A 237 -21.98 -0.51 -7.61
C ASN A 237 -21.03 -0.79 -8.79
N ASP A 238 -19.87 -0.13 -8.84
CA ASP A 238 -18.90 -0.20 -9.93
C ASP A 238 -17.47 -0.10 -9.37
N GLU A 239 -17.04 -1.17 -8.69
CA GLU A 239 -15.67 -1.25 -8.15
C GLU A 239 -14.59 -1.28 -9.23
N GLY A 240 -14.97 -1.64 -10.46
CA GLY A 240 -14.08 -1.69 -11.63
C GLY A 240 -13.93 -0.38 -12.37
N GLU A 241 -14.68 0.68 -11.98
CA GLU A 241 -14.63 2.01 -12.62
C GLU A 241 -14.89 1.94 -14.13
N LEU A 242 -15.87 1.12 -14.53
CA LEU A 242 -16.21 0.88 -15.93
C LEU A 242 -17.16 1.93 -16.48
N ASN A 243 -17.97 2.57 -15.63
CA ASN A 243 -19.02 3.49 -16.01
C ASN A 243 -18.77 4.89 -15.47
N ASP A 244 -18.33 5.80 -16.33
CA ASP A 244 -18.22 7.21 -15.98
C ASP A 244 -19.60 7.88 -15.89
N LEU A 245 -19.97 8.28 -14.69
CA LEU A 245 -21.25 8.93 -14.37
C LEU A 245 -21.18 10.47 -14.46
N GLY A 246 -20.10 11.04 -14.96
CA GLY A 246 -19.89 12.48 -15.01
C GLY A 246 -20.96 13.24 -15.78
N GLN A 247 -21.50 12.66 -16.86
CA GLN A 247 -22.59 13.25 -17.64
C GLN A 247 -23.97 13.02 -17.01
N GLU A 248 -24.14 11.89 -16.30
CA GLU A 248 -25.41 11.52 -15.69
C GLU A 248 -25.63 12.21 -14.34
N ALA A 249 -24.52 12.51 -13.62
CA ALA A 249 -24.54 13.18 -12.32
C ALA A 249 -23.65 14.43 -12.25
N PRO A 250 -23.86 15.43 -13.14
CA PRO A 250 -22.95 16.58 -13.29
C PRO A 250 -22.86 17.44 -12.02
N GLU A 251 -23.90 17.49 -11.20
CA GLU A 251 -23.89 18.21 -9.93
C GLU A 251 -22.95 17.55 -8.91
N ILE A 252 -22.94 16.22 -8.86
CA ILE A 252 -22.05 15.46 -7.98
C ILE A 252 -20.60 15.66 -8.45
N LEU A 253 -20.35 15.49 -9.75
CA LEU A 253 -19.03 15.73 -10.33
C LEU A 253 -18.52 17.15 -10.01
N ARG A 254 -19.33 18.18 -10.21
CA ARG A 254 -18.95 19.58 -9.92
C ARG A 254 -18.58 19.77 -8.44
N ARG A 255 -19.41 19.26 -7.54
CA ARG A 255 -19.17 19.35 -6.09
C ARG A 255 -17.87 18.65 -5.70
N MET A 256 -17.66 17.41 -6.13
CA MET A 256 -16.48 16.64 -5.79
C MET A 256 -15.21 17.19 -6.43
N ARG A 257 -15.30 17.65 -7.68
CA ARG A 257 -14.20 18.33 -8.36
C ARG A 257 -13.76 19.57 -7.59
N ALA A 258 -14.69 20.47 -7.25
CA ALA A 258 -14.38 21.68 -6.48
C ALA A 258 -13.71 21.35 -5.13
N ARG A 259 -14.15 20.27 -4.48
CA ARG A 259 -13.57 19.81 -3.22
C ARG A 259 -12.16 19.26 -3.41
N LEU A 260 -11.91 18.48 -4.47
CA LEU A 260 -10.57 17.97 -4.80
C LEU A 260 -9.62 19.11 -5.16
N GLU A 261 -10.06 20.05 -5.97
CA GLU A 261 -9.26 21.23 -6.39
C GLU A 261 -8.94 22.17 -5.21
N SER A 262 -9.77 22.19 -4.17
CA SER A 262 -9.54 23.02 -2.97
C SER A 262 -8.51 22.42 -2.00
N GLN A 263 -8.10 21.19 -2.20
CA GLN A 263 -7.06 20.58 -1.35
C GLN A 263 -5.70 21.25 -1.62
N PRO A 264 -4.96 21.64 -0.58
CA PRO A 264 -3.63 22.16 -0.79
C PRO A 264 -2.78 21.09 -1.50
N SER A 265 -2.16 21.45 -2.60
CA SER A 265 -1.14 20.61 -3.23
C SER A 265 0.03 20.55 -2.25
N ARG A 266 0.07 19.53 -1.41
CA ARG A 266 1.29 19.19 -0.69
C ARG A 266 2.28 18.74 -1.75
N ASN A 267 3.45 19.39 -1.80
CA ASN A 267 4.54 19.24 -2.73
C ASN A 267 4.44 17.96 -3.56
N GLU A 268 3.98 18.09 -4.80
CA GLU A 268 4.04 16.98 -5.74
C GLU A 268 5.52 16.60 -5.81
N VAL A 269 5.84 15.36 -5.45
CA VAL A 269 7.12 14.79 -5.82
C VAL A 269 7.10 14.73 -7.33
N VAL A 270 7.59 15.77 -7.97
CA VAL A 270 7.80 15.79 -9.41
C VAL A 270 8.92 14.80 -9.65
N PHE A 271 8.59 13.64 -10.21
CA PHE A 271 9.57 12.73 -10.74
C PHE A 271 10.30 13.45 -11.88
N ASP A 272 11.45 14.03 -11.57
CA ASP A 272 12.34 14.55 -12.60
C ASP A 272 13.05 13.36 -13.24
N MET A 273 12.51 12.92 -14.38
CA MET A 273 13.06 11.82 -15.18
C MET A 273 14.49 12.08 -15.68
N ASN A 274 15.00 13.32 -15.54
CA ASN A 274 16.36 13.69 -15.92
C ASN A 274 17.34 13.56 -14.75
N GLN A 275 16.89 13.24 -13.55
CA GLN A 275 17.78 12.99 -12.42
C GLN A 275 18.15 11.51 -12.37
N PRO A 276 19.45 11.19 -12.14
CA PRO A 276 19.88 9.82 -11.89
C PRO A 276 19.13 9.20 -10.71
N TRP A 277 18.78 7.92 -10.79
CA TRP A 277 18.05 7.19 -9.75
C TRP A 277 18.73 7.17 -8.36
N ASP A 278 20.03 7.43 -8.32
CA ASP A 278 20.84 7.54 -7.10
C ASP A 278 20.69 8.87 -6.36
N THR A 279 20.01 9.86 -6.94
CA THR A 279 19.73 11.14 -6.29
C THR A 279 18.40 11.21 -5.57
N PHE A 280 17.59 10.14 -5.59
CA PHE A 280 16.34 10.02 -4.82
C PHE A 280 16.55 9.84 -3.30
N GLY A 281 17.77 9.84 -2.82
CA GLY A 281 18.12 10.05 -1.42
C GLY A 281 19.05 11.25 -1.35
N GLY A 282 18.53 12.44 -1.14
CA GLY A 282 19.37 13.59 -0.83
C GLY A 282 20.31 13.25 0.34
N GLU A 283 21.47 13.90 0.42
CA GLU A 283 22.44 13.67 1.50
C GLU A 283 21.80 13.80 2.90
N GLU A 284 20.70 14.54 3.03
CA GLU A 284 19.93 14.68 4.27
C GLU A 284 19.15 13.41 4.68
N THR A 285 18.94 12.43 3.78
CA THR A 285 18.22 11.18 4.12
C THR A 285 19.15 10.05 4.58
N ARG A 286 20.47 10.28 4.59
CA ARG A 286 21.44 9.23 4.95
C ARG A 286 21.72 9.11 6.46
N GLU A 287 21.24 10.03 7.29
CA GLU A 287 21.64 10.08 8.71
C GLU A 287 20.57 9.85 9.80
N PRO A 288 19.29 9.63 9.59
CA PRO A 288 18.39 9.41 10.73
C PRO A 288 18.54 8.05 11.42
N TRP A 289 19.13 7.05 10.75
CA TRP A 289 19.17 5.67 11.26
C TRP A 289 20.41 5.32 12.07
N ALA A 290 21.49 6.10 11.96
CA ALA A 290 22.73 5.86 12.70
C ALA A 290 22.61 6.22 14.19
N GLU A 291 21.72 7.13 14.58
CA GLU A 291 21.55 7.58 15.96
C GLU A 291 20.52 6.76 16.77
N VAL A 292 19.61 6.04 16.10
CA VAL A 292 18.55 5.25 16.76
C VAL A 292 19.07 3.91 17.31
N THR A 293 20.23 3.45 16.86
CA THR A 293 20.82 2.17 17.30
C THR A 293 21.82 2.31 18.46
N ALA A 294 22.03 3.51 18.99
CA ALA A 294 22.84 3.70 20.19
C ALA A 294 22.04 3.26 21.43
N ASN A 295 22.41 2.11 21.96
CA ASN A 295 21.86 1.53 23.18
C ASN A 295 21.91 2.56 24.33
N PRO A 296 20.77 2.95 24.96
CA PRO A 296 20.75 3.92 26.05
C PRO A 296 21.40 3.44 27.35
N ALA A 297 21.99 2.23 27.36
CA ALA A 297 22.65 1.65 28.54
C ALA A 297 24.16 1.96 28.65
N GLU A 298 24.71 2.76 27.75
CA GLU A 298 26.14 3.16 27.75
C GLU A 298 26.36 4.67 27.96
N LYS A 299 25.46 5.34 28.67
CA LYS A 299 25.71 6.69 29.21
C LYS A 299 25.50 6.74 30.71
#